data_126ee91b3a681b37caf25c28825cd58b
#
_entry.id   126ee91b3a681b37caf25c28825cd58b
#
_cell.length_a   1.000
_cell.length_b   1.000
_cell.length_c   1.000
_cell.angle_alpha   90.00
_cell.angle_beta   90.00
_cell.angle_gamma   90.00
#
_symmetry.space_group_name_H-M   'P 1'
#
loop_
_entity.id
_entity.type
_entity.pdbx_description
1 polymer ?
#
loop_
_entity_poly.entity_id
_entity_poly.type
_entity_poly.pdbx_seq_one_letter_code
_entity_poly.pdbx_strand_id
1 'polypeptide(L)'
;VRGSLPCPGPTTAKYGGNTACIQIKLDQDYQIIIDSGTGIRELSASLLSDPEVKKPLKIFLFLTHTHWDHIMGFPFFTPIYIPNAELTIHGPVSFEDEPLEKVIGGQLTYRYFPIRIEELKSKIDYVRLKEGSLDLPNGVKVSYKFLNHPILCLGYRIEYENKILATCYDHEPFANLFEGDPENEEEGKNAALEQNYRVSQFYKNADLLIHDSQYSTSEYKKYVGWGHSTYKYAITQALKANVKNLALFHHDPNRTDKQLDNIKETFNPKFLKYGLNVFPAYEKQEIEL
;
A
#
# COMPACT_ATOMS: atom_id res chain seq x y z
N VAL A 1 6.86 3.61 4.69
CA VAL A 1 6.94 2.28 5.36
C VAL A 1 6.18 2.23 6.68
N ARG A 2 5.92 3.39 7.30
CA ARG A 2 5.17 3.50 8.58
C ARG A 2 3.67 3.54 8.33
N GLY A 3 2.94 2.99 9.29
CA GLY A 3 1.49 3.08 9.32
C GLY A 3 0.99 4.21 10.21
N SER A 4 -0.24 4.62 9.98
CA SER A 4 -1.05 5.55 10.78
C SER A 4 -0.49 6.96 10.94
N LEU A 5 0.81 7.14 11.17
CA LEU A 5 1.43 8.43 11.47
C LEU A 5 2.91 8.47 11.06
N PRO A 6 3.41 9.56 10.47
CA PRO A 6 4.84 9.73 10.28
C PRO A 6 5.56 9.88 11.62
N CYS A 7 6.64 9.14 11.79
CA CYS A 7 7.38 9.08 13.06
C CYS A 7 8.90 9.19 12.85
N PRO A 8 9.40 10.33 12.31
CA PRO A 8 10.83 10.56 12.17
C PRO A 8 11.50 10.70 13.54
N GLY A 9 12.61 10.01 13.75
CA GLY A 9 13.32 10.09 15.01
C GLY A 9 14.54 9.18 15.09
N PRO A 10 15.35 9.27 16.13
CA PRO A 10 16.59 8.49 16.24
C PRO A 10 16.35 6.97 16.35
N THR A 11 15.17 6.56 16.80
CA THR A 11 14.79 5.15 16.96
C THR A 11 14.14 4.54 15.72
N THR A 12 13.88 5.36 14.69
CA THR A 12 13.22 4.98 13.44
C THR A 12 14.03 5.35 12.20
N ALA A 13 15.25 5.86 12.39
CA ALA A 13 16.07 6.40 11.31
C ALA A 13 16.57 5.34 10.31
N LYS A 14 16.77 4.10 10.74
CA LYS A 14 17.26 3.01 9.89
C LYS A 14 16.20 2.51 8.90
N TYR A 15 14.99 2.31 9.39
CA TYR A 15 13.89 1.84 8.54
C TYR A 15 13.05 2.97 7.95
N GLY A 16 13.16 4.15 8.50
CA GLY A 16 12.46 5.35 8.04
C GLY A 16 11.21 5.68 8.86
N GLY A 17 10.79 6.93 8.81
CA GLY A 17 9.67 7.48 9.57
C GLY A 17 8.51 7.97 8.69
N ASN A 18 8.61 7.90 7.36
CA ASN A 18 7.55 8.33 6.44
C ASN A 18 6.47 7.27 6.26
N THR A 19 5.26 7.72 5.97
CA THR A 19 4.13 6.87 5.66
C THR A 19 4.12 6.41 4.20
N ALA A 20 3.12 5.60 3.81
CA ALA A 20 3.09 4.79 2.61
C ALA A 20 3.29 5.58 1.31
N CYS A 21 4.31 5.22 0.54
CA CYS A 21 4.50 5.62 -0.85
C CYS A 21 5.46 4.64 -1.52
N ILE A 22 5.02 4.01 -2.60
CA ILE A 22 5.81 3.05 -3.36
C ILE A 22 5.88 3.50 -4.81
N GLN A 23 7.09 3.56 -5.37
CA GLN A 23 7.30 3.73 -6.80
C GLN A 23 7.59 2.38 -7.45
N ILE A 24 6.99 2.14 -8.61
CA ILE A 24 7.32 1.02 -9.47
C ILE A 24 7.99 1.60 -10.71
N LYS A 25 9.29 1.34 -10.83
CA LYS A 25 10.09 1.76 -11.97
C LYS A 25 10.02 0.67 -13.04
N LEU A 26 9.60 1.03 -14.22
CA LEU A 26 9.62 0.21 -15.42
C LEU A 26 10.38 0.97 -16.50
N ASP A 27 10.85 0.28 -17.53
CA ASP A 27 11.42 0.96 -18.71
C ASP A 27 10.29 1.54 -19.60
N GLN A 28 9.62 2.55 -19.06
CA GLN A 28 8.43 3.17 -19.63
C GLN A 28 8.51 4.70 -19.58
N ASP A 29 7.67 5.36 -20.39
CA ASP A 29 7.56 6.82 -20.44
C ASP A 29 6.67 7.41 -19.34
N TYR A 30 6.30 6.60 -18.35
CA TYR A 30 5.43 7.00 -17.24
C TYR A 30 5.88 6.39 -15.92
N GLN A 31 5.37 6.94 -14.83
CA GLN A 31 5.65 6.49 -13.47
C GLN A 31 4.41 5.83 -12.88
N ILE A 32 4.58 4.73 -12.15
CA ILE A 32 3.53 4.12 -11.35
C ILE A 32 3.88 4.36 -9.89
N ILE A 33 2.91 4.90 -9.14
CA ILE A 33 3.06 5.19 -7.72
C ILE A 33 1.86 4.58 -6.99
N ILE A 34 2.10 3.93 -5.85
CA ILE A 34 1.04 3.46 -4.96
C ILE A 34 1.13 4.27 -3.68
N ASP A 35 0.03 4.94 -3.36
CA ASP A 35 -0.20 5.87 -2.27
C ASP A 35 0.67 7.12 -2.26
N SER A 36 0.14 8.14 -1.60
CA SER A 36 0.70 9.47 -1.47
C SER A 36 0.85 9.90 0.00
N GLY A 37 1.29 8.97 0.85
CA GLY A 37 1.72 9.31 2.20
C GLY A 37 2.95 10.21 2.20
N THR A 38 3.53 10.50 3.36
CA THR A 38 4.62 11.50 3.46
C THR A 38 5.86 11.15 2.67
N GLY A 39 6.08 9.86 2.36
CA GLY A 39 7.18 9.40 1.50
C GLY A 39 7.16 9.99 0.10
N ILE A 40 6.00 10.43 -0.41
CA ILE A 40 5.87 11.00 -1.77
C ILE A 40 6.65 12.31 -1.94
N ARG A 41 6.91 13.05 -0.85
CA ARG A 41 7.69 14.29 -0.89
C ARG A 41 9.12 14.03 -1.38
N GLU A 42 9.76 12.99 -0.86
CA GLU A 42 11.13 12.64 -1.28
C GLU A 42 11.13 12.04 -2.68
N LEU A 43 10.16 11.19 -3.00
CA LEU A 43 9.96 10.67 -4.35
C LEU A 43 9.79 11.81 -5.36
N SER A 44 9.03 12.84 -5.02
CA SER A 44 8.86 14.03 -5.86
C SER A 44 10.20 14.68 -6.22
N ALA A 45 11.08 14.88 -5.25
CA ALA A 45 12.40 15.44 -5.49
C ALA A 45 13.26 14.53 -6.39
N SER A 46 13.21 13.22 -6.18
CA SER A 46 13.91 12.23 -7.01
C SER A 46 13.42 12.27 -8.46
N LEU A 47 12.10 12.24 -8.71
CA LEU A 47 11.52 12.31 -10.05
C LEU A 47 11.91 13.58 -10.83
N LEU A 48 12.07 14.69 -10.13
CA LEU A 48 12.41 15.95 -10.77
C LEU A 48 13.91 16.08 -11.09
N SER A 49 14.77 15.48 -10.28
CA SER A 49 16.21 15.51 -10.44
C SER A 49 16.77 14.39 -11.32
N ASP A 50 16.02 13.32 -11.53
CA ASP A 50 16.47 12.17 -12.32
C ASP A 50 16.42 12.50 -13.83
N PRO A 51 17.58 12.50 -14.52
CA PRO A 51 17.64 12.79 -15.94
C PRO A 51 17.03 11.68 -16.81
N GLU A 52 16.89 10.47 -16.29
CA GLU A 52 16.28 9.34 -16.99
C GLU A 52 14.75 9.42 -17.02
N VAL A 53 14.15 10.18 -16.12
CA VAL A 53 12.70 10.39 -16.06
C VAL A 53 12.27 11.32 -17.20
N LYS A 54 11.50 10.77 -18.14
CA LYS A 54 11.02 11.51 -19.32
C LYS A 54 10.09 12.66 -18.95
N LYS A 55 10.17 13.71 -19.72
CA LYS A 55 9.32 14.91 -19.57
C LYS A 55 8.51 15.09 -20.88
N PRO A 56 7.25 15.56 -20.83
CA PRO A 56 6.49 15.90 -19.61
C PRO A 56 6.20 14.67 -18.75
N LEU A 57 6.04 14.87 -17.44
CA LEU A 57 5.77 13.80 -16.50
C LEU A 57 4.39 13.18 -16.77
N LYS A 58 4.35 11.86 -16.88
CA LYS A 58 3.11 11.07 -16.90
C LYS A 58 3.11 10.14 -15.68
N ILE A 59 2.08 10.21 -14.86
CA ILE A 59 2.03 9.52 -13.57
C ILE A 59 0.69 8.82 -13.42
N PHE A 60 0.73 7.51 -13.14
CA PHE A 60 -0.40 6.74 -12.65
C PHE A 60 -0.24 6.57 -11.15
N LEU A 61 -1.06 7.30 -10.39
CA LEU A 61 -1.12 7.19 -8.94
C LEU A 61 -2.29 6.28 -8.55
N PHE A 62 -2.00 5.20 -7.85
CA PHE A 62 -2.97 4.26 -7.33
C PHE A 62 -3.10 4.43 -5.82
N LEU A 63 -4.26 4.85 -5.34
CA LEU A 63 -4.53 4.99 -3.91
C LEU A 63 -5.20 3.71 -3.41
N THR A 64 -4.65 3.13 -2.36
CA THR A 64 -5.27 1.97 -1.71
C THR A 64 -6.56 2.37 -1.01
N HIS A 65 -6.53 3.46 -0.29
CA HIS A 65 -7.65 4.07 0.41
C HIS A 65 -7.32 5.51 0.81
N THR A 66 -8.20 6.16 1.56
CA THR A 66 -8.12 7.59 1.83
C THR A 66 -7.85 7.96 3.29
N HIS A 67 -7.33 7.03 4.11
CA HIS A 67 -6.79 7.42 5.42
C HIS A 67 -5.60 8.37 5.23
N TRP A 68 -5.40 9.25 6.19
CA TRP A 68 -4.44 10.34 6.07
C TRP A 68 -3.02 9.89 5.77
N ASP A 69 -2.55 8.85 6.41
CA ASP A 69 -1.20 8.32 6.20
C ASP A 69 -0.94 7.79 4.78
N HIS A 70 -2.00 7.60 3.98
CA HIS A 70 -1.93 7.23 2.57
C HIS A 70 -2.10 8.40 1.61
N ILE A 71 -2.59 9.56 2.08
CA ILE A 71 -2.86 10.73 1.21
C ILE A 71 -2.25 12.04 1.70
N MET A 72 -1.77 12.14 2.95
CA MET A 72 -1.33 13.41 3.55
C MET A 72 -0.12 14.05 2.86
N GLY A 73 0.64 13.29 2.09
CA GLY A 73 1.77 13.80 1.31
C GLY A 73 1.35 14.41 -0.03
N PHE A 74 0.14 14.16 -0.52
CA PHE A 74 -0.33 14.63 -1.82
C PHE A 74 -0.16 16.15 -2.03
N PRO A 75 -0.48 17.03 -1.06
CA PRO A 75 -0.24 18.46 -1.21
C PRO A 75 1.23 18.85 -1.41
N PHE A 76 2.16 17.98 -1.08
CA PHE A 76 3.60 18.19 -1.21
C PHE A 76 4.21 17.46 -2.41
N PHE A 77 3.39 16.87 -3.27
CA PHE A 77 3.81 16.21 -4.49
C PHE A 77 4.00 17.24 -5.60
N THR A 78 5.22 17.74 -5.77
CA THR A 78 5.54 18.83 -6.71
C THR A 78 4.99 18.66 -8.13
N PRO A 79 4.92 17.46 -8.73
CA PRO A 79 4.34 17.27 -10.06
C PRO A 79 2.93 17.85 -10.25
N ILE A 80 2.09 17.94 -9.20
CA ILE A 80 0.74 18.53 -9.31
C ILE A 80 0.75 20.04 -9.61
N TYR A 81 1.88 20.71 -9.41
CA TYR A 81 2.09 22.14 -9.66
C TYR A 81 2.83 22.41 -10.98
N ILE A 82 3.22 21.37 -11.72
CA ILE A 82 4.01 21.51 -12.94
C ILE A 82 3.06 21.59 -14.16
N PRO A 83 3.09 22.67 -14.93
CA PRO A 83 2.37 22.72 -16.20
C PRO A 83 2.78 21.57 -17.14
N ASN A 84 1.81 21.00 -17.84
CA ASN A 84 2.00 19.86 -18.75
C ASN A 84 2.36 18.51 -18.08
N ALA A 85 2.45 18.42 -16.76
CA ALA A 85 2.44 17.12 -16.11
C ALA A 85 1.01 16.52 -16.20
N GLU A 86 0.93 15.22 -16.46
CA GLU A 86 -0.31 14.47 -16.56
C GLU A 86 -0.36 13.43 -15.43
N LEU A 87 -1.40 13.49 -14.63
CA LEU A 87 -1.65 12.53 -13.57
C LEU A 87 -2.98 11.83 -13.79
N THR A 88 -3.00 10.51 -13.67
CA THR A 88 -4.24 9.75 -13.54
C THR A 88 -4.26 9.16 -12.14
N ILE A 89 -5.18 9.63 -11.31
CA ILE A 89 -5.34 9.19 -9.93
C ILE A 89 -6.44 8.14 -9.87
N HIS A 90 -6.06 6.92 -9.55
CA HIS A 90 -6.96 5.80 -9.35
C HIS A 90 -7.17 5.59 -7.85
N GLY A 91 -8.39 5.35 -7.42
CA GLY A 91 -8.68 5.06 -6.02
C GLY A 91 -10.02 4.38 -5.82
N PRO A 92 -10.31 3.82 -4.64
CA PRO A 92 -11.56 3.13 -4.39
C PRO A 92 -12.75 4.08 -4.47
N VAL A 93 -13.92 3.52 -4.78
CA VAL A 93 -15.19 4.21 -4.48
C VAL A 93 -15.31 4.41 -2.97
N SER A 94 -16.05 5.43 -2.54
CA SER A 94 -16.38 5.61 -1.11
C SER A 94 -17.77 5.06 -0.80
N PHE A 95 -18.06 4.80 0.46
CA PHE A 95 -19.40 4.41 0.90
C PHE A 95 -20.40 5.56 0.71
N GLU A 96 -19.94 6.80 0.84
CA GLU A 96 -20.73 8.02 0.67
C GLU A 96 -20.88 8.42 -0.81
N ASP A 97 -20.32 7.64 -1.73
CA ASP A 97 -20.27 7.92 -3.17
C ASP A 97 -19.70 9.31 -3.53
N GLU A 98 -18.85 9.85 -2.66
CA GLU A 98 -18.16 11.11 -2.96
C GLU A 98 -17.15 10.93 -4.11
N PRO A 99 -17.02 11.92 -5.01
CA PRO A 99 -15.99 11.93 -6.03
C PRO A 99 -14.59 11.87 -5.42
N LEU A 100 -13.71 11.04 -5.97
CA LEU A 100 -12.32 10.90 -5.49
C LEU A 100 -11.57 12.24 -5.48
N GLU A 101 -11.82 13.08 -6.48
CA GLU A 101 -11.33 14.47 -6.55
C GLU A 101 -11.69 15.27 -5.31
N LYS A 102 -12.93 15.18 -4.85
CA LYS A 102 -13.40 15.92 -3.67
C LYS A 102 -12.75 15.41 -2.39
N VAL A 103 -12.57 14.11 -2.25
CA VAL A 103 -11.92 13.50 -1.09
C VAL A 103 -10.45 13.92 -1.02
N ILE A 104 -9.71 13.80 -2.11
CA ILE A 104 -8.28 14.19 -2.18
C ILE A 104 -8.13 15.70 -2.08
N GLY A 105 -8.98 16.45 -2.82
CA GLY A 105 -8.98 17.92 -2.85
C GLY A 105 -9.38 18.56 -1.54
N GLY A 106 -10.09 17.83 -0.67
CA GLY A 106 -10.46 18.31 0.67
C GLY A 106 -9.28 18.74 1.54
N GLN A 107 -8.08 18.24 1.25
CA GLN A 107 -6.83 18.66 1.89
C GLN A 107 -6.35 20.03 1.36
N LEU A 108 -6.66 20.36 0.11
CA LEU A 108 -6.23 21.56 -0.59
C LEU A 108 -7.28 22.68 -0.42
N THR A 109 -7.43 23.14 0.79
CA THR A 109 -8.29 24.28 1.13
C THR A 109 -7.49 25.29 1.94
N TYR A 110 -7.75 26.59 1.77
CA TYR A 110 -7.03 27.64 2.52
C TYR A 110 -7.10 27.52 4.04
N ARG A 111 -7.99 26.67 4.54
CA ARG A 111 -8.07 26.35 5.97
C ARG A 111 -6.89 25.49 6.43
N TYR A 112 -6.40 24.59 5.56
CA TYR A 112 -5.39 23.59 5.89
C TYR A 112 -4.12 23.72 5.05
N PHE A 113 -4.24 24.26 3.81
CA PHE A 113 -3.15 24.39 2.88
C PHE A 113 -3.28 25.68 2.04
N PRO A 114 -2.17 26.37 1.69
CA PRO A 114 -2.24 27.70 1.06
C PRO A 114 -2.59 27.67 -0.44
N ILE A 115 -3.01 26.53 -0.97
CA ILE A 115 -3.40 26.33 -2.38
C ILE A 115 -4.69 25.51 -2.42
N ARG A 116 -5.60 25.83 -3.35
CA ARG A 116 -6.80 25.05 -3.64
C ARG A 116 -6.57 24.09 -4.79
N ILE A 117 -7.42 23.06 -4.91
CA ILE A 117 -7.34 22.07 -5.97
C ILE A 117 -7.48 22.72 -7.37
N GLU A 118 -8.29 23.78 -7.50
CA GLU A 118 -8.49 24.51 -8.76
C GLU A 118 -7.26 25.33 -9.20
N GLU A 119 -6.29 25.52 -8.31
CA GLU A 119 -5.04 26.27 -8.58
C GLU A 119 -3.91 25.35 -9.05
N LEU A 120 -4.12 24.04 -9.06
CA LEU A 120 -3.15 23.07 -9.58
C LEU A 120 -2.87 23.33 -11.06
N LYS A 121 -1.65 23.04 -11.51
CA LYS A 121 -1.21 23.36 -12.88
C LYS A 121 -1.12 22.13 -13.78
N SER A 122 -1.03 20.94 -13.20
CA SER A 122 -1.03 19.69 -13.93
C SER A 122 -2.44 19.33 -14.41
N LYS A 123 -2.51 18.52 -15.44
CA LYS A 123 -3.76 17.86 -15.82
C LYS A 123 -3.95 16.63 -14.93
N ILE A 124 -5.06 16.59 -14.21
CA ILE A 124 -5.38 15.48 -13.30
C ILE A 124 -6.71 14.86 -13.71
N ASP A 125 -6.68 13.57 -14.02
CA ASP A 125 -7.86 12.75 -14.25
C ASP A 125 -8.08 11.82 -13.05
N TYR A 126 -9.33 11.65 -12.60
CA TYR A 126 -9.68 10.81 -11.45
C TYR A 126 -10.50 9.60 -11.90
N VAL A 127 -10.07 8.42 -11.47
CA VAL A 127 -10.71 7.14 -11.82
C VAL A 127 -11.09 6.39 -10.55
N ARG A 128 -12.39 6.19 -10.35
CA ARG A 128 -12.91 5.40 -9.23
C ARG A 128 -12.89 3.91 -9.58
N LEU A 129 -12.29 3.10 -8.70
CA LEU A 129 -12.12 1.68 -8.87
C LEU A 129 -13.06 0.89 -7.95
N LYS A 130 -13.58 -0.21 -8.51
CA LYS A 130 -14.15 -1.34 -7.78
C LYS A 130 -13.23 -2.54 -8.00
N GLU A 131 -13.59 -3.75 -7.56
CA GLU A 131 -12.78 -4.92 -7.91
C GLU A 131 -12.71 -5.13 -9.41
N GLY A 132 -11.52 -5.48 -9.93
CA GLY A 132 -11.32 -5.68 -11.36
C GLY A 132 -9.85 -5.60 -11.79
N SER A 133 -9.65 -5.24 -13.05
CA SER A 133 -8.34 -4.99 -13.63
C SER A 133 -8.40 -3.94 -14.73
N LEU A 134 -7.28 -3.30 -15.01
CA LEU A 134 -7.07 -2.41 -16.14
C LEU A 134 -5.69 -2.67 -16.74
N ASP A 135 -5.52 -2.31 -17.99
CA ASP A 135 -4.24 -2.37 -18.68
C ASP A 135 -3.69 -0.94 -18.81
N LEU A 136 -2.45 -0.74 -18.37
CA LEU A 136 -1.67 0.46 -18.67
C LEU A 136 -0.95 0.28 -20.01
N PRO A 137 -0.44 1.38 -20.61
CA PRO A 137 0.34 1.28 -21.84
C PRO A 137 1.48 0.25 -21.72
N ASN A 138 1.85 -0.31 -22.89
CA ASN A 138 2.99 -1.23 -23.02
C ASN A 138 2.89 -2.55 -22.24
N GLY A 139 1.67 -3.04 -22.00
CA GLY A 139 1.43 -4.39 -21.50
C GLY A 139 1.53 -4.54 -19.97
N VAL A 140 1.50 -3.46 -19.23
CA VAL A 140 1.41 -3.53 -17.77
C VAL A 140 -0.04 -3.76 -17.37
N LYS A 141 -0.31 -4.88 -16.69
CA LYS A 141 -1.63 -5.18 -16.16
C LYS A 141 -1.70 -4.86 -14.68
N VAL A 142 -2.72 -4.11 -14.27
CA VAL A 142 -3.01 -3.78 -12.87
C VAL A 142 -4.35 -4.40 -12.49
N SER A 143 -4.32 -5.36 -11.59
CA SER A 143 -5.52 -5.92 -10.96
C SER A 143 -5.69 -5.34 -9.56
N TYR A 144 -6.92 -5.18 -9.12
CA TYR A 144 -7.23 -4.59 -7.82
C TYR A 144 -8.41 -5.30 -7.15
N LYS A 145 -8.30 -5.46 -5.84
CA LYS A 145 -9.23 -6.23 -5.02
C LYS A 145 -9.44 -5.56 -3.67
N PHE A 146 -10.69 -5.58 -3.18
CA PHE A 146 -10.98 -5.11 -1.83
C PHE A 146 -10.34 -5.99 -0.76
N LEU A 147 -9.74 -5.32 0.22
CA LEU A 147 -9.16 -5.89 1.41
C LEU A 147 -10.08 -5.65 2.61
N ASN A 148 -9.84 -6.34 3.71
CA ASN A 148 -10.58 -6.14 4.95
C ASN A 148 -9.96 -4.99 5.75
N HIS A 149 -10.59 -3.84 5.68
CA HIS A 149 -10.20 -2.62 6.38
C HIS A 149 -11.46 -1.80 6.73
N PRO A 150 -11.45 -0.92 7.75
CA PRO A 150 -12.64 -0.16 8.15
C PRO A 150 -13.29 0.70 7.07
N ILE A 151 -12.51 1.13 6.06
CA ILE A 151 -13.03 1.76 4.83
C ILE A 151 -12.69 0.91 3.61
N LEU A 152 -13.30 1.20 2.46
CA LEU A 152 -12.97 0.50 1.21
C LEU A 152 -11.50 0.70 0.85
N CYS A 153 -10.74 -0.37 0.96
CA CYS A 153 -9.31 -0.40 0.73
C CYS A 153 -8.98 -1.42 -0.37
N LEU A 154 -8.13 -1.03 -1.33
CA LEU A 154 -7.72 -1.87 -2.45
C LEU A 154 -6.29 -2.37 -2.28
N GLY A 155 -6.10 -3.68 -2.42
CA GLY A 155 -4.81 -4.26 -2.79
C GLY A 155 -4.61 -4.15 -4.30
N TYR A 156 -3.36 -4.01 -4.72
CA TYR A 156 -2.96 -3.97 -6.13
C TYR A 156 -2.06 -5.13 -6.48
N ARG A 157 -2.28 -5.73 -7.66
CA ARG A 157 -1.41 -6.72 -8.27
C ARG A 157 -1.00 -6.21 -9.63
N ILE A 158 0.32 -6.03 -9.83
CA ILE A 158 0.90 -5.50 -11.04
C ILE A 158 1.72 -6.59 -11.69
N GLU A 159 1.40 -6.85 -12.95
CA GLU A 159 2.02 -7.89 -13.76
C GLU A 159 2.66 -7.24 -14.99
N TYR A 160 3.95 -7.50 -15.15
CA TYR A 160 4.74 -7.03 -16.29
C TYR A 160 5.90 -8.00 -16.55
N GLU A 161 6.15 -8.38 -17.81
CA GLU A 161 7.25 -9.26 -18.23
C GLU A 161 7.44 -10.53 -17.37
N ASN A 162 6.34 -11.21 -17.06
CA ASN A 162 6.29 -12.40 -16.18
C ASN A 162 6.72 -12.15 -14.73
N LYS A 163 6.82 -10.89 -14.30
CA LYS A 163 7.03 -10.51 -12.92
C LYS A 163 5.72 -10.05 -12.27
N ILE A 164 5.59 -10.34 -10.99
CA ILE A 164 4.38 -10.08 -10.23
C ILE A 164 4.75 -9.35 -8.94
N LEU A 165 4.30 -8.11 -8.81
CA LEU A 165 4.28 -7.37 -7.56
C LEU A 165 2.85 -7.32 -7.04
N ALA A 166 2.65 -7.61 -5.76
CA ALA A 166 1.36 -7.45 -5.11
C ALA A 166 1.48 -6.61 -3.82
N THR A 167 0.45 -5.82 -3.54
CA THR A 167 0.32 -5.07 -2.30
C THR A 167 -0.93 -5.54 -1.56
N CYS A 168 -0.79 -5.73 -0.26
CA CYS A 168 -1.86 -6.10 0.64
C CYS A 168 -1.60 -5.42 1.99
N TYR A 169 -1.42 -4.09 1.97
CA TYR A 169 -1.25 -3.31 3.18
C TYR A 169 -2.54 -2.57 3.52
N ASP A 170 -2.75 -2.38 4.81
CA ASP A 170 -4.02 -2.07 5.45
C ASP A 170 -5.03 -3.19 5.23
N HIS A 171 -4.69 -4.34 5.78
CA HIS A 171 -5.50 -5.55 5.70
C HIS A 171 -5.53 -6.28 7.05
N GLU A 172 -6.70 -6.53 7.56
CA GLU A 172 -6.94 -7.42 8.69
C GLU A 172 -7.51 -8.76 8.20
N PRO A 173 -7.11 -9.91 8.76
CA PRO A 173 -7.77 -11.17 8.44
C PRO A 173 -9.29 -11.08 8.62
N PHE A 174 -10.07 -11.60 7.68
CA PHE A 174 -11.50 -11.76 7.90
C PHE A 174 -11.72 -12.72 9.06
N ALA A 175 -12.51 -12.29 10.04
CA ALA A 175 -12.89 -13.06 11.21
C ALA A 175 -14.34 -13.53 11.12
N ASN A 176 -14.69 -14.55 11.93
CA ASN A 176 -16.09 -14.98 12.07
C ASN A 176 -16.87 -13.90 12.81
N LEU A 177 -17.78 -13.21 12.13
CA LEU A 177 -18.63 -12.18 12.72
C LEU A 177 -19.78 -12.75 13.57
N PHE A 178 -20.01 -14.07 13.51
CA PHE A 178 -21.06 -14.77 14.23
C PHE A 178 -20.49 -15.71 15.31
N GLU A 179 -19.29 -15.43 15.80
CA GLU A 179 -18.67 -16.21 16.87
C GLU A 179 -19.56 -16.19 18.13
N GLY A 180 -19.95 -17.39 18.58
CA GLY A 180 -20.86 -17.57 19.72
C GLY A 180 -22.35 -17.53 19.38
N ASP A 181 -22.73 -17.41 18.11
CA ASP A 181 -24.10 -17.58 17.61
C ASP A 181 -24.31 -19.02 17.13
N PRO A 182 -25.05 -19.89 17.87
CA PRO A 182 -25.18 -21.31 17.55
C PRO A 182 -25.81 -21.60 16.17
N GLU A 183 -26.57 -20.64 15.63
CA GLU A 183 -27.28 -20.83 14.36
C GLU A 183 -26.40 -20.45 13.16
N ASN A 184 -25.52 -19.44 13.31
CA ASN A 184 -24.78 -18.84 12.21
C ASN A 184 -23.24 -18.98 12.32
N GLU A 185 -22.73 -19.54 13.42
CA GLU A 185 -21.27 -19.62 13.70
C GLU A 185 -20.51 -20.37 12.60
N GLU A 186 -21.03 -21.50 12.12
CA GLU A 186 -20.34 -22.30 11.11
C GLU A 186 -20.36 -21.60 9.73
N GLU A 187 -21.46 -20.97 9.37
CA GLU A 187 -21.57 -20.19 8.13
C GLU A 187 -20.61 -18.99 8.15
N GLY A 188 -20.58 -18.24 9.25
CA GLY A 188 -19.66 -17.12 9.42
C GLY A 188 -18.20 -17.53 9.36
N LYS A 189 -17.85 -18.67 9.97
CA LYS A 189 -16.50 -19.25 9.88
C LYS A 189 -16.11 -19.60 8.45
N ASN A 190 -17.01 -20.27 7.72
CA ASN A 190 -16.76 -20.65 6.33
C ASN A 190 -16.63 -19.43 5.43
N ALA A 191 -17.47 -18.41 5.62
CA ALA A 191 -17.38 -17.15 4.90
C ALA A 191 -16.03 -16.44 5.14
N ALA A 192 -15.57 -16.36 6.39
CA ALA A 192 -14.27 -15.77 6.73
C ALA A 192 -13.11 -16.55 6.09
N LEU A 193 -13.14 -17.88 6.13
CA LEU A 193 -12.13 -18.73 5.49
C LEU A 193 -12.09 -18.53 3.98
N GLU A 194 -13.24 -18.45 3.33
CA GLU A 194 -13.33 -18.22 1.89
C GLU A 194 -12.78 -16.84 1.51
N GLN A 195 -13.14 -15.78 2.23
CA GLN A 195 -12.63 -14.43 1.96
C GLN A 195 -11.10 -14.38 2.13
N ASN A 196 -10.56 -14.92 3.21
CA ASN A 196 -9.12 -15.01 3.42
C ASN A 196 -8.43 -15.81 2.32
N TYR A 197 -9.05 -16.89 1.84
CA TYR A 197 -8.54 -17.65 0.70
C TYR A 197 -8.54 -16.82 -0.58
N ARG A 198 -9.62 -16.10 -0.90
CA ARG A 198 -9.72 -15.22 -2.07
C ARG A 198 -8.63 -14.14 -2.06
N VAL A 199 -8.35 -13.54 -0.89
CA VAL A 199 -7.25 -12.58 -0.75
C VAL A 199 -5.91 -13.26 -1.00
N SER A 200 -5.68 -14.47 -0.45
CA SER A 200 -4.43 -15.20 -0.69
C SER A 200 -4.21 -15.58 -2.16
N GLN A 201 -5.29 -15.90 -2.90
CA GLN A 201 -5.19 -16.16 -4.34
C GLN A 201 -4.83 -14.90 -5.14
N PHE A 202 -5.21 -13.72 -4.67
CA PHE A 202 -4.90 -12.46 -5.35
C PHE A 202 -3.39 -12.20 -5.45
N TYR A 203 -2.60 -12.52 -4.43
CA TYR A 203 -1.14 -12.39 -4.46
C TYR A 203 -0.38 -13.70 -4.67
N LYS A 204 -1.07 -14.77 -5.10
CA LYS A 204 -0.43 -16.06 -5.36
C LYS A 204 0.70 -15.97 -6.38
N ASN A 205 1.82 -16.63 -6.09
CA ASN A 205 3.05 -16.67 -6.89
C ASN A 205 3.69 -15.29 -7.12
N ALA A 206 3.41 -14.29 -6.28
CA ALA A 206 4.06 -13.00 -6.41
C ALA A 206 5.58 -13.11 -6.21
N ASP A 207 6.33 -12.42 -7.07
CA ASP A 207 7.77 -12.27 -6.90
C ASP A 207 8.07 -11.39 -5.69
N LEU A 208 7.22 -10.37 -5.46
CA LEU A 208 7.23 -9.52 -4.28
C LEU A 208 5.81 -9.29 -3.78
N LEU A 209 5.57 -9.61 -2.51
CA LEU A 209 4.38 -9.20 -1.78
C LEU A 209 4.77 -8.14 -0.74
N ILE A 210 4.12 -7.00 -0.78
CA ILE A 210 4.22 -5.97 0.26
C ILE A 210 2.95 -6.07 1.09
N HIS A 211 3.09 -6.45 2.36
CA HIS A 211 1.94 -6.80 3.21
C HIS A 211 1.97 -6.07 4.54
N ASP A 212 0.78 -5.66 5.00
CA ASP A 212 0.56 -5.17 6.35
C ASP A 212 1.16 -6.11 7.39
N SER A 213 1.85 -5.53 8.35
CA SER A 213 2.51 -6.26 9.41
C SER A 213 2.67 -5.40 10.67
N GLN A 214 1.66 -4.60 10.97
CA GLN A 214 1.73 -3.59 12.03
C GLN A 214 1.98 -4.21 13.40
N TYR A 215 1.36 -5.35 13.69
CA TYR A 215 1.32 -5.92 15.04
C TYR A 215 2.07 -7.24 15.20
N SER A 216 2.54 -7.48 16.41
CA SER A 216 2.81 -8.84 16.91
C SER A 216 1.49 -9.54 17.28
N THR A 217 1.53 -10.86 17.42
CA THR A 217 0.34 -11.64 17.84
C THR A 217 -0.19 -11.23 19.22
N SER A 218 0.68 -10.77 20.12
CA SER A 218 0.28 -10.33 21.47
C SER A 218 -0.34 -8.94 21.45
N GLU A 219 0.17 -8.03 20.62
CA GLU A 219 -0.36 -6.68 20.44
C GLU A 219 -1.73 -6.72 19.77
N TYR A 220 -1.89 -7.52 18.73
CA TYR A 220 -3.10 -7.62 17.90
C TYR A 220 -4.37 -7.86 18.72
N LYS A 221 -4.27 -8.60 19.83
CA LYS A 221 -5.42 -8.85 20.73
C LYS A 221 -6.12 -7.56 21.22
N LYS A 222 -5.39 -6.44 21.25
CA LYS A 222 -5.91 -5.13 21.69
C LYS A 222 -6.45 -4.29 20.53
N TYR A 223 -6.16 -4.69 19.29
CA TYR A 223 -6.40 -3.92 18.09
C TYR A 223 -7.21 -4.68 17.04
N VAL A 224 -7.94 -5.72 17.46
CA VAL A 224 -8.89 -6.43 16.60
C VAL A 224 -9.94 -5.46 16.10
N GLY A 225 -10.23 -5.47 14.79
CA GLY A 225 -11.15 -4.55 14.13
C GLY A 225 -10.52 -3.22 13.69
N TRP A 226 -9.20 -3.03 13.87
CA TRP A 226 -8.49 -1.82 13.43
C TRP A 226 -8.02 -1.90 11.97
N GLY A 227 -8.22 -3.03 11.31
CA GLY A 227 -7.93 -3.20 9.88
C GLY A 227 -6.48 -3.58 9.56
N HIS A 228 -5.72 -4.13 10.52
CA HIS A 228 -4.31 -4.45 10.34
C HIS A 228 -3.94 -5.87 10.72
N SER A 229 -2.88 -6.38 10.07
CA SER A 229 -2.36 -7.73 10.26
C SER A 229 -1.21 -7.82 11.25
N THR A 230 -0.93 -9.06 11.65
CA THR A 230 0.32 -9.40 12.33
C THR A 230 1.36 -9.83 11.31
N TYR A 231 2.66 -9.55 11.60
CA TYR A 231 3.74 -10.07 10.76
C TYR A 231 3.73 -11.62 10.68
N LYS A 232 3.25 -12.31 11.71
CA LYS A 232 3.11 -13.77 11.68
C LYS A 232 2.02 -14.23 10.69
N TYR A 233 0.90 -13.50 10.61
CA TYR A 233 -0.14 -13.77 9.61
C TYR A 233 0.40 -13.53 8.20
N ALA A 234 0.99 -12.36 7.95
CA ALA A 234 1.58 -12.02 6.65
C ALA A 234 2.56 -13.10 6.16
N ILE A 235 3.49 -13.53 7.01
CA ILE A 235 4.46 -14.60 6.69
C ILE A 235 3.75 -15.92 6.37
N THR A 236 2.77 -16.31 7.18
CA THR A 236 2.05 -17.57 6.98
C THR A 236 1.28 -17.59 5.67
N GLN A 237 0.62 -16.48 5.33
CA GLN A 237 -0.13 -16.38 4.09
C GLN A 237 0.79 -16.29 2.86
N ALA A 238 1.88 -15.54 2.94
CA ALA A 238 2.88 -15.46 1.87
C ALA A 238 3.47 -16.84 1.53
N LEU A 239 3.81 -17.63 2.56
CA LEU A 239 4.29 -18.99 2.37
C LEU A 239 3.26 -19.88 1.69
N LYS A 240 2.01 -19.87 2.14
CA LYS A 240 0.91 -20.64 1.54
C LYS A 240 0.61 -20.23 0.10
N ALA A 241 0.80 -18.97 -0.23
CA ALA A 241 0.58 -18.42 -1.56
C ALA A 241 1.79 -18.56 -2.50
N ASN A 242 2.88 -19.26 -2.08
CA ASN A 242 4.09 -19.42 -2.87
C ASN A 242 4.73 -18.09 -3.30
N VAL A 243 4.75 -17.11 -2.41
CA VAL A 243 5.41 -15.82 -2.61
C VAL A 243 6.92 -16.01 -2.46
N LYS A 244 7.72 -15.34 -3.30
CA LYS A 244 9.19 -15.42 -3.23
C LYS A 244 9.79 -14.46 -2.22
N ASN A 245 9.34 -13.21 -2.23
CA ASN A 245 9.81 -12.15 -1.35
C ASN A 245 8.63 -11.51 -0.63
N LEU A 246 8.70 -11.41 0.70
CA LEU A 246 7.72 -10.73 1.54
C LEU A 246 8.37 -9.51 2.20
N ALA A 247 7.94 -8.33 1.80
CA ALA A 247 8.24 -7.09 2.49
C ALA A 247 7.18 -6.84 3.58
N LEU A 248 7.57 -6.91 4.82
CA LEU A 248 6.74 -6.52 5.95
C LEU A 248 6.64 -4.99 5.95
N PHE A 249 5.44 -4.48 5.85
CA PHE A 249 5.15 -3.06 5.64
C PHE A 249 4.17 -2.52 6.69
N HIS A 250 3.91 -1.23 6.67
CA HIS A 250 2.97 -0.55 7.56
C HIS A 250 3.36 -0.74 9.04
N HIS A 251 4.64 -0.47 9.35
CA HIS A 251 5.17 -0.67 10.71
C HIS A 251 4.47 0.26 11.71
N ASP A 252 4.12 -0.28 12.88
CA ASP A 252 3.58 0.51 13.98
C ASP A 252 4.46 1.74 14.26
N PRO A 253 3.89 2.94 14.45
CA PRO A 253 4.67 4.16 14.71
C PRO A 253 5.66 4.04 15.87
N ASN A 254 5.34 3.22 16.86
CA ASN A 254 6.19 2.99 18.04
C ASN A 254 7.22 1.87 17.83
N ARG A 255 7.20 1.17 16.69
CA ARG A 255 8.13 0.08 16.36
C ARG A 255 9.52 0.63 16.10
N THR A 256 10.46 0.37 16.96
CA THR A 256 11.85 0.82 16.83
C THR A 256 12.62 -0.01 15.80
N ASP A 257 13.70 0.58 15.26
CA ASP A 257 14.62 -0.08 14.34
C ASP A 257 15.15 -1.40 14.91
N LYS A 258 15.52 -1.42 16.20
CA LYS A 258 15.98 -2.64 16.88
C LYS A 258 14.90 -3.74 16.91
N GLN A 259 13.64 -3.38 17.07
CA GLN A 259 12.55 -4.37 17.01
C GLN A 259 12.34 -4.92 15.61
N LEU A 260 12.49 -4.08 14.56
CA LEU A 260 12.45 -4.54 13.18
C LEU A 260 13.65 -5.43 12.83
N ASP A 261 14.84 -5.12 13.31
CA ASP A 261 16.01 -6.01 13.19
C ASP A 261 15.72 -7.38 13.80
N ASN A 262 15.19 -7.43 15.01
CA ASN A 262 14.84 -8.67 15.69
C ASN A 262 13.78 -9.48 14.91
N ILE A 263 12.80 -8.83 14.28
CA ILE A 263 11.82 -9.49 13.41
C ILE A 263 12.53 -10.15 12.23
N LYS A 264 13.41 -9.40 11.53
CA LYS A 264 14.18 -9.91 10.40
C LYS A 264 15.04 -11.11 10.80
N GLU A 265 15.82 -10.97 11.85
CA GLU A 265 16.73 -12.04 12.35
C GLU A 265 15.97 -13.27 12.83
N THR A 266 14.78 -13.08 13.40
CA THR A 266 13.95 -14.18 13.90
C THR A 266 13.28 -14.96 12.78
N PHE A 267 12.74 -14.28 11.77
CA PHE A 267 11.87 -14.91 10.79
C PHE A 267 12.57 -15.25 9.47
N ASN A 268 13.45 -14.40 8.95
CA ASN A 268 14.04 -14.65 7.64
C ASN A 268 14.78 -16.01 7.56
N PRO A 269 15.67 -16.38 8.48
CA PRO A 269 16.37 -17.67 8.40
C PRO A 269 15.44 -18.88 8.48
N LYS A 270 14.29 -18.73 9.17
CA LYS A 270 13.31 -19.80 9.32
C LYS A 270 12.55 -20.10 8.06
N PHE A 271 12.26 -19.07 7.25
CA PHE A 271 11.39 -19.18 6.09
C PHE A 271 12.17 -19.21 4.77
N LEU A 272 13.39 -18.70 4.73
CA LEU A 272 14.25 -18.73 3.56
C LEU A 272 14.50 -20.19 3.07
N LYS A 273 14.61 -21.15 3.98
CA LYS A 273 14.73 -22.58 3.65
C LYS A 273 13.51 -23.17 2.94
N TYR A 274 12.38 -22.50 2.97
CA TYR A 274 11.17 -22.85 2.24
C TYR A 274 10.95 -21.97 0.99
N GLY A 275 11.97 -21.20 0.59
CA GLY A 275 11.92 -20.34 -0.59
C GLY A 275 11.27 -18.98 -0.36
N LEU A 276 10.93 -18.61 0.88
CA LEU A 276 10.34 -17.30 1.20
C LEU A 276 11.38 -16.41 1.89
N ASN A 277 11.80 -15.34 1.22
CA ASN A 277 12.64 -14.29 1.79
C ASN A 277 11.75 -13.27 2.52
N VAL A 278 11.95 -13.07 3.84
CA VAL A 278 11.13 -12.18 4.68
C VAL A 278 12.00 -11.06 5.21
N PHE A 279 11.58 -9.83 5.00
CA PHE A 279 12.30 -8.66 5.50
C PHE A 279 11.34 -7.51 5.83
N PRO A 280 11.61 -6.71 6.87
CA PRO A 280 10.95 -5.43 7.08
C PRO A 280 11.36 -4.45 5.97
N ALA A 281 10.38 -3.80 5.35
CA ALA A 281 10.64 -2.76 4.37
C ALA A 281 11.28 -1.53 5.04
N TYR A 282 12.14 -0.82 4.30
CA TYR A 282 12.74 0.44 4.75
C TYR A 282 12.66 1.50 3.64
N GLU A 283 12.75 2.76 4.03
CA GLU A 283 12.68 3.88 3.09
C GLU A 283 13.83 3.83 2.07
N LYS A 284 13.53 4.20 0.83
CA LYS A 284 14.46 4.18 -0.30
C LYS A 284 15.02 2.79 -0.63
N GLN A 285 14.39 1.74 -0.13
CA GLN A 285 14.74 0.39 -0.54
C GLN A 285 14.39 0.18 -2.02
N GLU A 286 15.37 -0.23 -2.80
CA GLU A 286 15.16 -0.68 -4.18
C GLU A 286 15.20 -2.21 -4.22
N ILE A 287 14.22 -2.81 -4.90
CA ILE A 287 14.11 -4.26 -5.08
C ILE A 287 13.92 -4.51 -6.57
N GLU A 288 14.87 -5.20 -7.15
CA GLU A 288 14.78 -5.67 -8.53
C GLU A 288 14.06 -7.02 -8.57
N LEU A 289 13.13 -7.21 -9.51
CA LEU A 289 12.31 -8.42 -9.65
C LEU A 289 12.68 -9.23 -10.89
#